data_959fdcc6bf449544f5b66f1dc2b47d72
#
_entry.id   959fdcc6bf449544f5b66f1dc2b47d72
#
_cell.length_a   1.000
_cell.length_b   1.000
_cell.length_c   1.000
_cell.angle_alpha   90.00
_cell.angle_beta   90.00
_cell.angle_gamma   90.00
#
_symmetry.space_group_name_H-M   'P 1'
#
loop_
_entity.id
_entity.type
_entity.pdbx_description
1 polymer ?
#
loop_
_entity_poly.entity_id
_entity_poly.type
_entity_poly.pdbx_seq_one_letter_code
_entity_poly.pdbx_strand_id
1 'polypeptide(L)'
;MDEAARLLVLLALGGAAFALAGAVFAWFLDETRRIKRTLTQALGAEPQPLLIARGRGTGIGFDLTSDQICVAWDKGGWRLTYRLDELRGVELVVDRRVAARAFRGEPRRPLDELSDPEELVRLRFIFDDAQHPDFTLDLWRVEDAGVRGRMTPDAALEEANRWLARMEALLRRPAAPRPIAAGPAPAVASQPRPPAVAAPPWDDDGDDDLVHDVDDAIR
;
A
#
# COMPACT_ATOMS: atom_id res chain seq x y z
N MET A 1 40.92 -41.40 -7.93
CA MET A 1 39.49 -41.19 -8.13
C MET A 1 39.26 -41.32 -9.61
N ASP A 2 38.41 -42.29 -9.99
CA ASP A 2 38.13 -42.60 -11.38
C ASP A 2 37.44 -41.43 -12.07
N GLU A 3 37.70 -41.20 -13.37
CA GLU A 3 37.07 -40.10 -14.14
C GLU A 3 35.55 -40.16 -14.07
N ALA A 4 34.99 -41.36 -14.03
CA ALA A 4 33.54 -41.59 -13.86
C ALA A 4 33.02 -41.03 -12.53
N ALA A 5 33.77 -41.18 -11.45
CA ALA A 5 33.39 -40.64 -10.14
C ALA A 5 33.40 -39.08 -10.13
N ARG A 6 34.39 -38.47 -10.83
CA ARG A 6 34.43 -37.00 -10.97
C ARG A 6 33.26 -36.47 -11.79
N LEU A 7 32.90 -37.14 -12.88
CA LEU A 7 31.75 -36.77 -13.70
C LEU A 7 30.44 -36.89 -12.94
N LEU A 8 30.25 -37.93 -12.13
CA LEU A 8 29.05 -38.10 -11.29
C LEU A 8 28.95 -36.99 -10.22
N VAL A 9 30.07 -36.63 -9.59
CA VAL A 9 30.09 -35.53 -8.60
C VAL A 9 29.75 -34.19 -9.26
N LEU A 10 30.31 -33.90 -10.44
CA LEU A 10 30.02 -32.66 -11.16
C LEU A 10 28.56 -32.62 -11.62
N LEU A 11 28.00 -33.72 -12.05
CA LEU A 11 26.59 -33.82 -12.46
C LEU A 11 25.64 -33.65 -11.25
N ALA A 12 25.98 -34.22 -10.09
CA ALA A 12 25.24 -34.07 -8.86
C ALA A 12 25.29 -32.60 -8.35
N LEU A 13 26.46 -31.96 -8.39
CA LEU A 13 26.62 -30.56 -8.01
C LEU A 13 25.85 -29.62 -8.96
N GLY A 14 25.92 -29.87 -10.27
CA GLY A 14 25.16 -29.10 -11.26
C GLY A 14 23.66 -29.24 -11.07
N GLY A 15 23.17 -30.46 -10.84
CA GLY A 15 21.76 -30.72 -10.52
C GLY A 15 21.30 -30.03 -9.25
N ALA A 16 22.10 -30.10 -8.19
CA ALA A 16 21.80 -29.40 -6.93
C ALA A 16 21.78 -27.87 -7.09
N ALA A 17 22.73 -27.31 -7.82
CA ALA A 17 22.78 -25.88 -8.10
C ALA A 17 21.55 -25.41 -8.91
N PHE A 18 21.16 -26.20 -9.92
CA PHE A 18 19.97 -25.91 -10.73
C PHE A 18 18.68 -26.01 -9.91
N ALA A 19 18.55 -27.02 -9.04
CA ALA A 19 17.40 -27.16 -8.14
C ALA A 19 17.30 -26.01 -7.14
N LEU A 20 18.44 -25.59 -6.58
CA LEU A 20 18.52 -24.43 -5.69
C LEU A 20 18.13 -23.13 -6.41
N ALA A 21 18.65 -22.91 -7.60
CA ALA A 21 18.30 -21.75 -8.42
C ALA A 21 16.81 -21.72 -8.76
N GLY A 22 16.23 -22.86 -9.11
CA GLY A 22 14.78 -23.01 -9.36
C GLY A 22 13.94 -22.75 -8.13
N ALA A 23 14.36 -23.25 -6.96
CA ALA A 23 13.68 -23.01 -5.68
C ALA A 23 13.73 -21.52 -5.28
N VAL A 24 14.87 -20.87 -5.43
CA VAL A 24 15.04 -19.44 -5.16
C VAL A 24 14.17 -18.62 -6.13
N PHE A 25 14.16 -18.96 -7.40
CA PHE A 25 13.33 -18.29 -8.41
C PHE A 25 11.84 -18.44 -8.11
N ALA A 26 11.36 -19.64 -7.79
CA ALA A 26 9.98 -19.88 -7.37
C ALA A 26 9.63 -19.09 -6.11
N TRP A 27 10.58 -18.97 -5.17
CA TRP A 27 10.42 -18.19 -3.96
C TRP A 27 10.27 -16.68 -4.22
N PHE A 28 11.00 -16.14 -5.21
CA PHE A 28 10.86 -14.74 -5.63
C PHE A 28 9.57 -14.46 -6.40
N LEU A 29 9.04 -15.47 -7.11
CA LEU A 29 7.78 -15.37 -7.86
C LEU A 29 6.54 -15.58 -7.00
N ASP A 30 6.69 -15.96 -5.73
CA ASP A 30 5.56 -16.13 -4.82
C ASP A 30 4.77 -14.84 -4.68
N GLU A 31 3.55 -14.83 -5.21
CA GLU A 31 2.61 -13.73 -5.22
C GLU A 31 2.37 -13.16 -3.82
N THR A 32 2.17 -14.05 -2.85
CA THR A 32 1.91 -13.66 -1.46
C THR A 32 3.06 -12.83 -0.88
N ARG A 33 4.29 -13.23 -1.17
CA ARG A 33 5.49 -12.52 -0.72
C ARG A 33 5.67 -11.18 -1.43
N ARG A 34 5.35 -11.12 -2.72
CA ARG A 34 5.40 -9.87 -3.48
C ARG A 34 4.41 -8.86 -2.91
N ILE A 35 3.15 -9.25 -2.71
CA ILE A 35 2.13 -8.40 -2.12
C ILE A 35 2.54 -7.96 -0.71
N LYS A 36 2.95 -8.90 0.16
CA LYS A 36 3.41 -8.57 1.51
C LYS A 36 4.56 -7.56 1.48
N ARG A 37 5.54 -7.74 0.60
CA ARG A 37 6.68 -6.81 0.45
C ARG A 37 6.22 -5.43 0.00
N THR A 38 5.31 -5.35 -0.98
CA THR A 38 4.74 -4.08 -1.46
C THR A 38 4.02 -3.34 -0.32
N LEU A 39 3.20 -4.05 0.46
CA LEU A 39 2.49 -3.47 1.60
C LEU A 39 3.46 -3.00 2.69
N THR A 40 4.48 -3.82 3.02
CA THR A 40 5.53 -3.43 3.99
C THR A 40 6.30 -2.20 3.55
N GLN A 41 6.66 -2.10 2.27
CA GLN A 41 7.34 -0.93 1.73
C GLN A 41 6.48 0.33 1.75
N ALA A 42 5.18 0.19 1.47
CA ALA A 42 4.26 1.32 1.46
C ALA A 42 4.00 1.87 2.87
N LEU A 43 3.85 0.97 3.85
CA LEU A 43 3.56 1.33 5.24
C LEU A 43 4.84 1.69 6.04
N GLY A 44 6.02 1.34 5.52
CA GLY A 44 7.29 1.51 6.26
C GLY A 44 7.48 0.53 7.43
N ALA A 45 6.50 -0.32 7.69
CA ALA A 45 6.48 -1.31 8.76
C ALA A 45 5.80 -2.60 8.29
N GLU A 46 6.01 -3.71 9.02
CA GLU A 46 5.30 -4.95 8.74
C GLU A 46 3.81 -4.79 9.06
N PRO A 47 2.91 -4.97 8.06
CA PRO A 47 1.49 -4.74 8.26
C PRO A 47 0.88 -5.71 9.25
N GLN A 48 0.16 -5.19 10.24
CA GLN A 48 -0.58 -5.93 11.23
C GLN A 48 -1.90 -5.19 11.57
N PRO A 49 -3.05 -5.75 11.17
CA PRO A 49 -3.28 -7.03 10.47
C PRO A 49 -3.01 -6.98 8.95
N LEU A 50 -2.86 -8.18 8.36
CA LEU A 50 -2.63 -8.39 6.94
C LEU A 50 -3.61 -9.41 6.39
N LEU A 51 -4.24 -9.11 5.25
CA LEU A 51 -5.09 -10.04 4.49
C LEU A 51 -4.64 -10.09 3.03
N ILE A 52 -4.37 -11.27 2.53
CA ILE A 52 -4.01 -11.49 1.12
C ILE A 52 -4.96 -12.52 0.53
N ALA A 53 -5.64 -12.15 -0.55
CA ALA A 53 -6.45 -13.06 -1.34
C ALA A 53 -5.52 -13.88 -2.24
N ARG A 54 -5.21 -15.11 -1.79
CA ARG A 54 -4.25 -15.99 -2.46
C ARG A 54 -4.66 -16.27 -3.90
N GLY A 55 -3.70 -16.05 -4.84
CA GLY A 55 -3.90 -16.26 -6.27
C GLY A 55 -4.88 -15.29 -6.93
N ARG A 56 -5.20 -14.17 -6.26
CA ARG A 56 -6.00 -13.09 -6.82
C ARG A 56 -5.18 -11.81 -7.08
N GLY A 57 -3.93 -11.82 -6.68
CA GLY A 57 -3.05 -10.67 -6.85
C GLY A 57 -3.40 -9.47 -5.97
N THR A 58 -4.26 -9.65 -4.95
CA THR A 58 -4.79 -8.56 -4.13
C THR A 58 -4.52 -8.78 -2.65
N GLY A 59 -4.31 -7.68 -1.90
CA GLY A 59 -4.10 -7.73 -0.46
C GLY A 59 -4.33 -6.37 0.19
N ILE A 60 -4.60 -6.38 1.48
CA ILE A 60 -4.74 -5.20 2.32
C ILE A 60 -3.90 -5.38 3.59
N GLY A 61 -3.20 -4.35 3.99
CA GLY A 61 -2.41 -4.32 5.20
C GLY A 61 -2.66 -3.05 6.00
N PHE A 62 -2.54 -3.16 7.31
CA PHE A 62 -2.77 -2.07 8.25
C PHE A 62 -1.51 -1.82 9.07
N ASP A 63 -1.20 -0.57 9.31
CA ASP A 63 -0.32 -0.13 10.38
C ASP A 63 -1.13 0.69 11.37
N LEU A 64 -1.43 0.08 12.51
CA LEU A 64 -2.24 0.69 13.57
C LEU A 64 -1.43 1.66 14.42
N THR A 65 -0.12 1.73 14.23
CA THR A 65 0.77 2.68 14.92
C THR A 65 0.76 4.03 14.22
N SER A 66 0.80 4.00 12.90
CA SER A 66 0.76 5.20 12.05
C SER A 66 -0.63 5.54 11.53
N ASP A 67 -1.66 4.77 11.93
CA ASP A 67 -3.04 4.89 11.44
C ASP A 67 -3.14 4.86 9.90
N GLN A 68 -2.40 3.93 9.28
CA GLN A 68 -2.37 3.77 7.83
C GLN A 68 -2.91 2.42 7.37
N ILE A 69 -3.51 2.44 6.19
CA ILE A 69 -4.00 1.26 5.47
C ILE A 69 -3.38 1.29 4.09
N CYS A 70 -2.84 0.17 3.64
CA CYS A 70 -2.39 0.04 2.26
C CYS A 70 -3.13 -1.11 1.59
N VAL A 71 -3.67 -0.84 0.40
CA VAL A 71 -4.26 -1.85 -0.49
C VAL A 71 -3.32 -2.06 -1.67
N ALA A 72 -3.21 -3.31 -2.12
CA ALA A 72 -2.38 -3.67 -3.26
C ALA A 72 -3.14 -4.61 -4.19
N TRP A 73 -2.95 -4.43 -5.50
CA TRP A 73 -3.49 -5.29 -6.54
C TRP A 73 -2.47 -5.53 -7.66
N ASP A 74 -2.85 -6.31 -8.67
CA ASP A 74 -1.94 -6.74 -9.73
C ASP A 74 -0.64 -7.35 -9.18
N LYS A 75 -0.79 -8.33 -8.27
CA LYS A 75 0.33 -9.01 -7.60
C LYS A 75 1.32 -8.05 -6.93
N GLY A 76 0.82 -6.93 -6.44
CA GLY A 76 1.63 -5.87 -5.82
C GLY A 76 2.26 -4.88 -6.81
N GLY A 77 1.84 -4.87 -8.07
CA GLY A 77 2.26 -3.87 -9.06
C GLY A 77 1.67 -2.50 -8.78
N TRP A 78 0.46 -2.46 -8.26
CA TRP A 78 -0.24 -1.23 -7.89
C TRP A 78 -0.59 -1.22 -6.41
N ARG A 79 -0.60 -0.05 -5.81
CA ARG A 79 -0.96 0.17 -4.41
C ARG A 79 -1.55 1.55 -4.19
N LEU A 80 -2.43 1.64 -3.20
CA LEU A 80 -2.92 2.91 -2.64
C LEU A 80 -2.78 2.86 -1.12
N THR A 81 -2.47 4.01 -0.53
CA THR A 81 -2.37 4.17 0.92
C THR A 81 -3.44 5.14 1.38
N TYR A 82 -4.19 4.74 2.39
CA TYR A 82 -5.26 5.50 3.03
C TYR A 82 -4.91 5.70 4.50
N ARG A 83 -5.52 6.69 5.10
CA ARG A 83 -5.57 6.82 6.55
C ARG A 83 -6.67 5.94 7.12
N LEU A 84 -6.53 5.53 8.37
CA LEU A 84 -7.54 4.70 9.04
C LEU A 84 -8.89 5.42 9.20
N ASP A 85 -8.89 6.77 9.28
CA ASP A 85 -10.11 7.58 9.37
C ASP A 85 -10.86 7.68 8.03
N GLU A 86 -10.19 7.41 6.90
CA GLU A 86 -10.81 7.34 5.57
C GLU A 86 -11.56 6.03 5.34
N LEU A 87 -11.31 4.99 6.15
CA LEU A 87 -12.10 3.77 6.11
C LEU A 87 -13.50 4.03 6.67
N ARG A 88 -14.51 3.99 5.82
CA ARG A 88 -15.91 4.20 6.15
C ARG A 88 -16.62 2.95 6.60
N GLY A 89 -16.27 1.82 5.99
CA GLY A 89 -16.93 0.57 6.30
C GLY A 89 -16.33 -0.63 5.61
N VAL A 90 -16.81 -1.80 6.01
CA VAL A 90 -16.49 -3.08 5.39
C VAL A 90 -17.77 -3.90 5.24
N GLU A 91 -17.92 -4.53 4.09
CA GLU A 91 -19.03 -5.41 3.76
C GLU A 91 -18.52 -6.82 3.47
N LEU A 92 -19.24 -7.80 3.96
CA LEU A 92 -19.14 -9.18 3.54
C LEU A 92 -20.17 -9.42 2.45
N VAL A 93 -19.70 -9.77 1.28
CA VAL A 93 -20.54 -10.10 0.12
C VAL A 93 -20.46 -11.61 -0.14
N VAL A 94 -21.61 -12.28 -0.15
CA VAL A 94 -21.77 -13.69 -0.49
C VAL A 94 -22.72 -13.76 -1.67
N ASP A 95 -22.31 -14.41 -2.74
CA ASP A 95 -23.10 -14.61 -3.95
C ASP A 95 -23.81 -13.34 -4.44
N ARG A 96 -23.05 -12.23 -4.50
CA ARG A 96 -23.49 -10.87 -4.91
C ARG A 96 -24.49 -10.19 -3.95
N ARG A 97 -24.76 -10.76 -2.79
CA ARG A 97 -25.58 -10.15 -1.74
C ARG A 97 -24.69 -9.71 -0.59
N VAL A 98 -24.98 -8.56 -0.01
CA VAL A 98 -24.28 -8.10 1.19
C VAL A 98 -24.83 -8.90 2.36
N ALA A 99 -24.04 -9.86 2.86
CA ALA A 99 -24.44 -10.77 3.95
C ALA A 99 -24.23 -10.15 5.33
N ALA A 100 -23.24 -9.28 5.50
CA ALA A 100 -23.02 -8.51 6.72
C ALA A 100 -22.24 -7.24 6.42
N ARG A 101 -22.38 -6.23 7.28
CA ARG A 101 -21.65 -4.97 7.13
C ARG A 101 -21.29 -4.36 8.48
N ALA A 102 -20.17 -3.65 8.52
CA ALA A 102 -19.77 -2.81 9.63
C ALA A 102 -19.38 -1.44 9.07
N PHE A 103 -20.03 -0.37 9.56
CA PHE A 103 -19.75 0.99 9.15
C PHE A 103 -19.40 1.85 10.36
N ARG A 104 -18.64 2.89 10.11
CA ARG A 104 -18.27 3.84 11.14
C ARG A 104 -19.52 4.58 11.65
N GLY A 105 -19.76 4.50 12.96
CA GLY A 105 -20.92 5.09 13.60
C GLY A 105 -22.20 4.28 13.53
N GLU A 106 -22.20 3.11 12.88
CA GLU A 106 -23.34 2.20 12.86
C GLU A 106 -23.02 0.91 13.63
N PRO A 107 -24.00 0.32 14.33
CA PRO A 107 -23.83 -1.02 14.87
C PRO A 107 -23.72 -2.04 13.73
N ARG A 108 -22.95 -3.09 13.94
CA ARG A 108 -22.89 -4.20 13.01
C ARG A 108 -24.31 -4.73 12.77
N ARG A 109 -24.68 -4.82 11.52
CA ARG A 109 -25.90 -5.48 11.12
C ARG A 109 -25.56 -6.88 10.63
N PRO A 110 -25.95 -7.94 11.37
CA PRO A 110 -26.02 -9.25 10.78
C PRO A 110 -27.09 -9.17 9.68
N LEU A 111 -26.78 -9.69 8.54
CA LEU A 111 -27.70 -9.80 7.44
C LEU A 111 -28.23 -11.24 7.44
N ASP A 112 -29.32 -11.42 6.79
CA ASP A 112 -30.15 -12.60 6.63
C ASP A 112 -29.42 -13.96 6.77
N GLU A 113 -30.16 -15.01 7.06
CA GLU A 113 -29.63 -16.40 7.12
C GLU A 113 -28.66 -16.62 5.96
N LEU A 114 -27.39 -16.81 6.31
CA LEU A 114 -26.34 -17.14 5.37
C LEU A 114 -26.65 -18.53 4.80
N SER A 115 -27.07 -18.57 3.56
CA SER A 115 -27.01 -19.78 2.75
C SER A 115 -25.54 -20.11 2.48
N ASP A 116 -25.23 -21.39 2.31
CA ASP A 116 -23.91 -21.84 1.91
C ASP A 116 -23.46 -21.12 0.65
N PRO A 117 -22.21 -20.59 0.60
CA PRO A 117 -21.73 -19.87 -0.56
C PRO A 117 -21.64 -20.77 -1.79
N GLU A 118 -22.30 -20.36 -2.89
CA GLU A 118 -22.32 -21.11 -4.16
C GLU A 118 -21.32 -20.54 -5.19
N GLU A 119 -21.14 -19.22 -5.24
CA GLU A 119 -20.32 -18.56 -6.26
C GLU A 119 -19.10 -17.82 -5.68
N LEU A 120 -19.30 -17.07 -4.59
CA LEU A 120 -18.33 -16.07 -4.16
C LEU A 120 -18.42 -15.73 -2.68
N VAL A 121 -17.25 -15.63 -2.03
CA VAL A 121 -17.07 -14.96 -0.73
C VAL A 121 -16.07 -13.83 -0.89
N ARG A 122 -16.51 -12.59 -0.63
CA ARG A 122 -15.75 -11.35 -0.84
C ARG A 122 -15.86 -10.42 0.35
N LEU A 123 -14.76 -9.74 0.68
CA LEU A 123 -14.76 -8.55 1.52
C LEU A 123 -14.65 -7.31 0.63
N ARG A 124 -15.49 -6.30 0.87
CA ARG A 124 -15.43 -5.00 0.24
C ARG A 124 -15.15 -3.94 1.29
N PHE A 125 -14.02 -3.26 1.15
CA PHE A 125 -13.61 -2.14 2.00
C PHE A 125 -14.04 -0.84 1.32
N ILE A 126 -14.67 0.05 2.07
CA ILE A 126 -15.26 1.29 1.54
C ILE A 126 -14.49 2.46 2.15
N PHE A 127 -13.96 3.33 1.29
CA PHE A 127 -13.13 4.47 1.65
C PHE A 127 -13.80 5.80 1.30
N ASP A 128 -13.40 6.86 2.00
CA ASP A 128 -13.79 8.24 1.73
C ASP A 128 -12.90 8.83 0.63
N ASP A 129 -12.91 8.19 -0.53
CA ASP A 129 -12.11 8.57 -1.69
C ASP A 129 -13.03 8.58 -2.93
N ALA A 130 -13.14 9.74 -3.58
CA ALA A 130 -14.02 9.91 -4.74
C ALA A 130 -13.50 9.17 -5.99
N GLN A 131 -12.20 8.88 -6.08
CA GLN A 131 -11.59 8.21 -7.22
C GLN A 131 -11.57 6.69 -7.06
N HIS A 132 -11.33 6.24 -5.81
CA HIS A 132 -11.24 4.82 -5.48
C HIS A 132 -12.07 4.52 -4.22
N PRO A 133 -13.41 4.58 -4.35
CA PRO A 133 -14.31 4.51 -3.19
C PRO A 133 -14.34 3.15 -2.53
N ASP A 134 -13.93 2.10 -3.23
CA ASP A 134 -13.93 0.75 -2.68
C ASP A 134 -12.75 -0.10 -3.16
N PHE A 135 -12.43 -1.10 -2.35
CA PHE A 135 -11.45 -2.13 -2.66
C PHE A 135 -11.99 -3.50 -2.27
N THR A 136 -11.88 -4.46 -3.18
CA THR A 136 -12.45 -5.80 -3.00
C THR A 136 -11.38 -6.88 -2.89
N LEU A 137 -11.63 -7.84 -1.99
CA LEU A 137 -10.82 -9.03 -1.78
C LEU A 137 -11.70 -10.28 -1.89
N ASP A 138 -11.48 -11.07 -2.94
CA ASP A 138 -12.16 -12.33 -3.13
C ASP A 138 -11.44 -13.43 -2.35
N LEU A 139 -12.03 -13.86 -1.26
CA LEU A 139 -11.48 -14.92 -0.42
C LEU A 139 -11.70 -16.29 -1.04
N TRP A 140 -12.85 -16.48 -1.67
CA TRP A 140 -13.20 -17.69 -2.38
C TRP A 140 -14.10 -17.40 -3.58
N ARG A 141 -13.95 -18.19 -4.62
CA ARG A 141 -14.85 -18.25 -5.78
C ARG A 141 -15.06 -19.71 -6.17
N VAL A 142 -16.13 -20.00 -6.89
CA VAL A 142 -16.47 -21.34 -7.37
C VAL A 142 -15.32 -22.01 -8.14
N GLU A 143 -14.51 -21.26 -8.86
CA GLU A 143 -13.35 -21.78 -9.61
C GLU A 143 -12.22 -22.28 -8.69
N ASP A 144 -12.25 -21.96 -7.41
CA ASP A 144 -11.29 -22.45 -6.40
C ASP A 144 -11.65 -23.86 -5.88
N ALA A 145 -12.86 -24.34 -6.20
CA ALA A 145 -13.32 -25.64 -5.73
C ALA A 145 -12.40 -26.76 -6.21
N GLY A 146 -11.87 -27.54 -5.26
CA GLY A 146 -10.93 -28.61 -5.55
C GLY A 146 -9.50 -28.19 -5.87
N VAL A 147 -9.19 -26.89 -5.91
CA VAL A 147 -7.82 -26.40 -6.16
C VAL A 147 -6.99 -26.46 -4.87
N ARG A 148 -5.89 -27.20 -4.91
CA ARG A 148 -5.00 -27.37 -3.76
C ARG A 148 -4.45 -26.03 -3.28
N GLY A 149 -4.56 -25.77 -1.97
CA GLY A 149 -4.03 -24.54 -1.34
C GLY A 149 -4.97 -23.34 -1.41
N ARG A 150 -6.19 -23.50 -1.96
CA ARG A 150 -7.28 -22.54 -1.88
C ARG A 150 -8.13 -22.79 -0.63
N MET A 151 -8.83 -21.75 -0.19
CA MET A 151 -9.82 -21.88 0.87
C MET A 151 -11.04 -22.67 0.39
N THR A 152 -11.68 -23.37 1.30
CA THR A 152 -13.05 -23.84 1.08
C THR A 152 -14.04 -22.69 1.29
N PRO A 153 -15.28 -22.75 0.78
CA PRO A 153 -16.28 -21.70 1.00
C PRO A 153 -16.49 -21.41 2.49
N ASP A 154 -16.61 -22.46 3.33
CA ASP A 154 -16.79 -22.30 4.77
C ASP A 154 -15.61 -21.59 5.44
N ALA A 155 -14.37 -22.01 5.11
CA ALA A 155 -13.16 -21.38 5.66
C ALA A 155 -13.05 -19.91 5.23
N ALA A 156 -13.46 -19.59 4.00
CA ALA A 156 -13.48 -18.21 3.50
C ALA A 156 -14.54 -17.38 4.24
N LEU A 157 -15.69 -17.95 4.52
CA LEU A 157 -16.76 -17.31 5.28
C LEU A 157 -16.35 -17.04 6.73
N GLU A 158 -15.71 -18.00 7.39
CA GLU A 158 -15.15 -17.82 8.73
C GLU A 158 -14.09 -16.72 8.77
N GLU A 159 -13.18 -16.73 7.80
CA GLU A 159 -12.13 -15.70 7.71
C GLU A 159 -12.74 -14.34 7.47
N ALA A 160 -13.72 -14.24 6.57
CA ALA A 160 -14.43 -12.98 6.29
C ALA A 160 -15.14 -12.44 7.55
N ASN A 161 -15.80 -13.31 8.30
CA ASN A 161 -16.46 -12.94 9.57
C ASN A 161 -15.46 -12.46 10.63
N ARG A 162 -14.29 -13.11 10.74
CA ARG A 162 -13.19 -12.69 11.61
C ARG A 162 -12.70 -11.30 11.24
N TRP A 163 -12.54 -11.04 9.95
CA TRP A 163 -12.14 -9.74 9.45
C TRP A 163 -13.19 -8.68 9.69
N LEU A 164 -14.45 -9.00 9.45
CA LEU A 164 -15.55 -8.07 9.71
C LEU A 164 -15.60 -7.65 11.19
N ALA A 165 -15.44 -8.60 12.12
CA ALA A 165 -15.40 -8.32 13.56
C ALA A 165 -14.19 -7.43 13.93
N ARG A 166 -13.02 -7.70 13.33
CA ARG A 166 -11.81 -6.88 13.52
C ARG A 166 -12.00 -5.46 13.01
N MET A 167 -12.58 -5.31 11.83
CA MET A 167 -12.87 -4.02 11.25
C MET A 167 -13.91 -3.24 12.04
N GLU A 168 -14.94 -3.91 12.55
CA GLU A 168 -15.90 -3.29 13.46
C GLU A 168 -15.21 -2.68 14.69
N ALA A 169 -14.29 -3.42 15.30
CA ALA A 169 -13.52 -2.91 16.43
C ALA A 169 -12.65 -1.69 16.07
N LEU A 170 -12.07 -1.68 14.86
CA LEU A 170 -11.29 -0.53 14.37
C LEU A 170 -12.18 0.68 14.05
N LEU A 171 -13.33 0.46 13.42
CA LEU A 171 -14.27 1.51 13.04
C LEU A 171 -14.94 2.19 14.25
N ARG A 172 -14.98 1.51 15.40
CA ARG A 172 -15.45 2.09 16.66
C ARG A 172 -14.45 3.06 17.30
N ARG A 173 -13.16 3.02 16.89
CA ARG A 173 -12.20 3.98 17.40
C ARG A 173 -12.59 5.38 16.97
N PRO A 174 -12.52 6.38 17.86
CA PRO A 174 -12.70 7.76 17.44
C PRO A 174 -11.66 8.10 16.37
N ALA A 175 -12.11 8.80 15.32
CA ALA A 175 -11.19 9.28 14.30
C ALA A 175 -10.15 10.21 14.97
N ALA A 176 -8.88 10.00 14.66
CA ALA A 176 -7.86 10.94 15.12
C ALA A 176 -8.20 12.35 14.60
N PRO A 177 -8.02 13.41 15.41
CA PRO A 177 -8.26 14.75 14.95
C PRO A 177 -7.47 14.99 13.67
N ARG A 178 -8.16 15.31 12.58
CA ARG A 178 -7.46 15.73 11.36
C ARG A 178 -6.59 16.93 11.72
N PRO A 179 -5.28 16.93 11.42
CA PRO A 179 -4.52 18.16 11.49
C PRO A 179 -5.28 19.13 10.57
N ILE A 180 -5.84 20.17 11.18
CA ILE A 180 -6.42 21.27 10.41
C ILE A 180 -5.27 21.70 9.52
N ALA A 181 -5.38 21.47 8.20
CA ALA A 181 -4.42 22.02 7.26
C ALA A 181 -4.32 23.48 7.64
N ALA A 182 -3.14 23.88 8.13
CA ALA A 182 -2.92 25.28 8.49
C ALA A 182 -3.35 26.05 7.26
N GLY A 183 -4.49 26.72 7.33
CA GLY A 183 -4.96 27.60 6.27
C GLY A 183 -3.79 28.49 5.88
N PRO A 184 -3.66 28.91 4.62
CA PRO A 184 -2.56 29.76 4.21
C PRO A 184 -2.37 30.79 5.31
N ALA A 185 -1.15 30.81 5.90
CA ALA A 185 -0.84 31.71 7.00
C ALA A 185 -1.37 33.09 6.57
N PRO A 186 -2.15 33.80 7.44
CA PRO A 186 -2.67 35.09 7.05
C PRO A 186 -1.47 35.87 6.52
N ALA A 187 -1.58 36.30 5.26
CA ALA A 187 -0.53 37.07 4.63
C ALA A 187 -0.12 38.15 5.64
N VAL A 188 1.10 38.04 6.18
CA VAL A 188 1.62 39.04 7.08
C VAL A 188 1.50 40.31 6.28
N ALA A 189 0.56 41.16 6.67
CA ALA A 189 0.35 42.45 6.02
C ALA A 189 1.72 43.08 5.93
N SER A 190 2.19 43.23 4.70
CA SER A 190 3.49 43.83 4.41
C SER A 190 3.54 45.13 5.19
N GLN A 191 4.36 45.18 6.24
CA GLN A 191 4.59 46.46 6.93
C GLN A 191 4.99 47.46 5.88
N PRO A 192 4.39 48.66 5.87
CA PRO A 192 4.76 49.70 4.95
C PRO A 192 6.28 49.89 5.04
N ARG A 193 6.98 49.65 3.96
CA ARG A 193 8.42 49.90 3.86
C ARG A 193 8.66 51.36 4.26
N PRO A 194 9.49 51.63 5.26
CA PRO A 194 9.81 53.02 5.57
C PRO A 194 10.31 53.71 4.28
N PRO A 195 9.94 54.99 4.08
CA PRO A 195 10.35 55.71 2.88
C PRO A 195 11.87 55.66 2.76
N ALA A 196 12.34 55.28 1.58
CA ALA A 196 13.76 55.27 1.27
C ALA A 196 14.32 56.68 1.58
N VAL A 197 15.23 56.75 2.53
CA VAL A 197 16.00 57.94 2.78
C VAL A 197 16.77 58.21 1.50
N ALA A 198 16.50 59.33 0.85
CA ALA A 198 17.22 59.76 -0.33
C ALA A 198 18.70 59.82 0.02
N ALA A 199 19.53 59.13 -0.75
CA ALA A 199 20.98 59.25 -0.65
C ALA A 199 21.40 60.70 -0.93
N PRO A 200 22.35 61.26 -0.17
CA PRO A 200 22.83 62.59 -0.41
C PRO A 200 23.49 62.71 -1.80
N PRO A 201 23.36 63.90 -2.49
CA PRO A 201 23.70 64.02 -3.89
C PRO A 201 25.17 64.45 -4.11
N TRP A 202 26.10 63.78 -3.51
CA TRP A 202 27.50 64.09 -3.74
C TRP A 202 28.41 62.94 -3.27
N ASP A 203 28.66 62.07 -4.20
CA ASP A 203 29.87 61.26 -4.35
C ASP A 203 29.96 60.93 -5.83
N ASP A 204 30.22 62.02 -6.58
CA ASP A 204 30.73 62.01 -7.95
C ASP A 204 32.21 62.31 -7.81
N ASP A 205 33.02 61.32 -7.56
CA ASP A 205 34.43 61.35 -7.74
C ASP A 205 34.83 60.28 -8.72
N GLY A 206 35.06 60.75 -9.89
CA GLY A 206 35.65 60.11 -11.00
C GLY A 206 37.07 59.61 -10.73
N ASP A 207 37.59 59.09 -11.80
CA ASP A 207 38.95 58.61 -12.07
C ASP A 207 39.14 57.11 -11.68
N ASP A 208 39.65 56.27 -12.49
CA ASP A 208 40.59 56.42 -13.63
C ASP A 208 40.64 55.07 -14.35
N ASP A 209 40.76 55.19 -15.63
CA ASP A 209 41.39 54.25 -16.53
C ASP A 209 42.43 53.34 -15.94
N LEU A 210 42.33 52.06 -16.28
CA LEU A 210 43.51 51.39 -16.80
C LEU A 210 43.10 50.11 -17.57
N VAL A 211 43.23 50.22 -18.84
CA VAL A 211 43.49 49.23 -19.88
C VAL A 211 44.48 48.21 -19.39
N HIS A 212 44.14 46.93 -19.54
CA HIS A 212 45.12 45.91 -19.88
C HIS A 212 44.46 44.80 -20.71
N ASP A 213 44.65 44.96 -22.00
CA ASP A 213 44.82 43.86 -22.95
C ASP A 213 45.94 42.95 -22.47
N VAL A 214 45.71 41.68 -22.46
CA VAL A 214 46.69 40.68 -22.90
C VAL A 214 45.97 39.48 -23.46
N ASP A 215 46.23 39.34 -24.70
CA ASP A 215 46.08 38.20 -25.59
C ASP A 215 46.54 36.86 -25.04
N ASP A 216 46.04 35.89 -25.77
CA ASP A 216 46.71 34.67 -26.25
C ASP A 216 46.66 33.40 -25.41
N ALA A 217 45.98 32.52 -26.01
CA ALA A 217 46.49 31.33 -26.72
C ALA A 217 46.65 30.00 -25.91
N ILE A 218 46.16 29.03 -26.62
CA ILE A 218 46.67 27.65 -26.77
C ILE A 218 46.17 26.57 -25.79
N ARG A 219 45.36 25.82 -26.31
CA ARG A 219 45.21 24.38 -26.69
C ARG A 219 44.01 23.69 -26.14
#